data_45cee7512359eb6bff88f106ac52a0a2
#
_entry.id   45cee7512359eb6bff88f106ac52a0a2
#
_cell.length_a   1.000
_cell.length_b   1.000
_cell.length_c   1.000
_cell.angle_alpha   90.00
_cell.angle_beta   90.00
_cell.angle_gamma   90.00
#
_symmetry.space_group_name_H-M   'P 1'
#
loop_
_entity.id
_entity.type
_entity.pdbx_description
1 polymer ?
#
loop_
_entity_poly.entity_id
_entity_poly.type
_entity_poly.pdbx_seq_one_letter_code
_entity_poly.pdbx_strand_id
1 'polypeptide(L)'
;MSNYVYISIENTGLEVKDERIVEIAALKIDSKTKLRTLFHQYFNPQKEISASVSGIINLTNSFLKECPIISKKIDSFLEFIKGCDLIMRNKPFIMKFLDKELNLVKKILTSNKAIDTQDLARVRFPNEINSLDFLFRALNLEKNITKTCLHEVILLPLLVEKIQDHETHEIN
;
A
#
# COMPACT_ATOMS: atom_id res chain seq x y z
N MET A 1 6.52 -12.18 18.04
CA MET A 1 5.47 -11.69 17.13
C MET A 1 6.12 -10.70 16.17
N SER A 2 5.88 -10.84 14.87
CA SER A 2 6.42 -9.92 13.86
C SER A 2 5.72 -8.56 13.92
N ASN A 3 6.44 -7.49 13.60
CA ASN A 3 5.82 -6.20 13.35
C ASN A 3 5.14 -6.23 11.99
N TYR A 4 4.09 -5.46 11.82
CA TYR A 4 3.35 -5.34 10.56
C TYR A 4 3.63 -3.99 9.91
N VAL A 5 3.80 -3.99 8.58
CA VAL A 5 3.85 -2.77 7.79
C VAL A 5 2.77 -2.82 6.73
N TYR A 6 1.84 -1.90 6.79
CA TYR A 6 0.78 -1.69 5.81
C TYR A 6 1.31 -0.80 4.70
N ILE A 7 1.20 -1.21 3.44
CA ILE A 7 1.81 -0.52 2.29
C ILE A 7 0.76 -0.21 1.24
N SER A 8 0.81 1.00 0.71
CA SER A 8 0.12 1.44 -0.49
C SER A 8 1.06 2.21 -1.40
N ILE A 9 0.82 2.15 -2.71
CA ILE A 9 1.61 2.84 -3.73
C ILE A 9 0.70 3.52 -4.76
N GLU A 10 1.15 4.65 -5.30
CA GLU A 10 0.60 5.22 -6.54
C GLU A 10 1.62 5.15 -7.66
N ASN A 11 1.11 5.02 -8.89
CA ASN A 11 1.91 4.81 -10.09
C ASN A 11 1.51 5.73 -11.21
N THR A 12 2.37 5.88 -12.21
CA THR A 12 2.10 6.65 -13.43
C THR A 12 1.10 5.96 -14.37
N GLY A 13 0.69 4.71 -14.08
CA GLY A 13 -0.26 3.90 -14.85
C GLY A 13 -0.24 2.44 -14.41
N LEU A 14 -0.94 1.57 -15.13
CA LEU A 14 -1.17 0.18 -14.72
C LEU A 14 -0.15 -0.83 -15.30
N GLU A 15 0.53 -0.48 -16.39
CA GLU A 15 1.47 -1.37 -17.09
C GLU A 15 2.84 -1.36 -16.41
N VAL A 16 3.10 -2.34 -15.55
CA VAL A 16 4.32 -2.43 -14.74
C VAL A 16 5.61 -2.21 -15.56
N LYS A 17 5.65 -2.71 -16.81
CA LYS A 17 6.84 -2.60 -17.68
C LYS A 17 7.24 -1.15 -17.93
N ASP A 18 6.26 -0.28 -18.18
CA ASP A 18 6.48 1.08 -18.68
C ASP A 18 6.26 2.15 -17.60
N GLU A 19 5.52 1.79 -16.54
CA GLU A 19 5.07 2.75 -15.54
C GLU A 19 5.97 2.75 -14.29
N ARG A 20 5.93 3.83 -13.52
CA ARG A 20 6.82 4.10 -12.39
C ARG A 20 6.02 4.39 -11.12
N ILE A 21 6.58 4.07 -9.96
CA ILE A 21 6.04 4.50 -8.67
C ILE A 21 6.26 6.00 -8.49
N VAL A 22 5.20 6.72 -8.09
CA VAL A 22 5.22 8.15 -7.76
C VAL A 22 4.97 8.44 -6.28
N GLU A 23 4.42 7.48 -5.54
CA GLU A 23 4.17 7.60 -4.09
C GLU A 23 4.30 6.23 -3.42
N ILE A 24 4.93 6.21 -2.26
CA ILE A 24 4.90 5.10 -1.32
C ILE A 24 4.45 5.63 0.02
N ALA A 25 3.38 5.07 0.58
CA ALA A 25 2.99 5.22 1.96
C ALA A 25 3.11 3.88 2.68
N ALA A 26 3.66 3.88 3.89
CA ALA A 26 3.80 2.67 4.70
C ALA A 26 3.60 3.00 6.18
N LEU A 27 2.70 2.28 6.84
CA LEU A 27 2.40 2.40 8.26
C LEU A 27 2.90 1.16 9.00
N LYS A 28 3.92 1.32 9.83
CA LYS A 28 4.42 0.26 10.72
C LYS A 28 3.64 0.31 12.04
N ILE A 29 3.21 -0.87 12.49
CA ILE A 29 2.62 -1.07 13.82
C ILE A 29 3.48 -2.07 14.57
N ASP A 30 4.06 -1.62 15.68
CA ASP A 30 4.80 -2.49 16.59
C ASP A 30 3.83 -3.43 17.30
N SER A 31 4.08 -4.73 17.22
CA SER A 31 3.16 -5.75 17.74
C SER A 31 3.03 -5.73 19.27
N LYS A 32 4.05 -5.23 19.99
CA LYS A 32 4.09 -5.20 21.45
C LYS A 32 3.58 -3.87 22.00
N THR A 33 4.16 -2.77 21.53
CA THR A 33 3.88 -1.42 22.06
C THR A 33 2.67 -0.75 21.41
N LYS A 34 2.20 -1.27 20.25
CA LYS A 34 1.17 -0.67 19.41
C LYS A 34 1.57 0.72 18.85
N LEU A 35 2.83 1.08 18.97
CA LEU A 35 3.36 2.31 18.40
C LEU A 35 3.20 2.27 16.88
N ARG A 36 2.70 3.37 16.33
CA ARG A 36 2.51 3.59 14.89
C ARG A 36 3.60 4.52 14.37
N THR A 37 4.29 4.11 13.31
CA THR A 37 5.31 4.91 12.64
C THR A 37 5.00 4.96 11.16
N LEU A 38 5.08 6.14 10.56
CA LEU A 38 4.74 6.38 9.16
C LEU A 38 6.00 6.62 8.33
N PHE A 39 6.09 5.95 7.19
CA PHE A 39 6.93 6.31 6.04
C PHE A 39 6.02 6.83 4.94
N HIS A 40 6.31 8.03 4.41
CA HIS A 40 5.57 8.61 3.30
C HIS A 40 6.50 9.39 2.40
N GLN A 41 6.52 9.07 1.09
CA GLN A 41 7.43 9.70 0.15
C GLN A 41 6.83 9.75 -1.25
N TYR A 42 6.87 10.93 -1.87
CA TYR A 42 6.63 11.13 -3.30
C TYR A 42 7.92 11.02 -4.08
N PHE A 43 7.82 10.59 -5.35
CA PHE A 43 8.97 10.36 -6.22
C PHE A 43 8.79 11.02 -7.58
N ASN A 44 9.88 11.55 -8.11
CA ASN A 44 9.98 11.93 -9.51
C ASN A 44 10.08 10.65 -10.36
N PRO A 45 9.08 10.33 -11.21
CA PRO A 45 9.10 9.13 -12.03
C PRO A 45 10.05 9.24 -13.24
N GLN A 46 10.66 10.41 -13.46
CA GLN A 46 11.50 10.73 -14.61
C GLN A 46 10.77 10.58 -15.97
N LYS A 47 9.46 10.69 -15.94
CA LYS A 47 8.55 10.74 -17.09
C LYS A 47 7.34 11.59 -16.75
N GLU A 48 6.64 12.07 -17.76
CA GLU A 48 5.39 12.79 -17.54
C GLU A 48 4.23 11.82 -17.34
N ILE A 49 3.33 12.19 -16.43
CA ILE A 49 2.04 11.51 -16.25
C ILE A 49 0.99 12.18 -17.15
N SER A 50 0.07 11.38 -17.68
CA SER A 50 -1.05 11.90 -18.46
C SER A 50 -2.02 12.71 -17.60
N ALA A 51 -2.80 13.59 -18.23
CA ALA A 51 -3.81 14.39 -17.52
C ALA A 51 -4.86 13.49 -16.83
N SER A 52 -5.20 12.34 -17.40
CA SER A 52 -6.11 11.38 -16.80
C SER A 52 -5.53 10.76 -15.52
N VAL A 53 -4.27 10.34 -15.54
CA VAL A 53 -3.60 9.82 -14.35
C VAL A 53 -3.46 10.90 -13.28
N SER A 54 -3.03 12.11 -13.67
CA SER A 54 -2.93 13.27 -12.76
C SER A 54 -4.25 13.55 -12.03
N GLY A 55 -5.38 13.48 -12.74
CA GLY A 55 -6.71 13.64 -12.14
C GLY A 55 -7.11 12.53 -11.19
N ILE A 56 -6.67 11.29 -11.42
CA ILE A 56 -6.97 10.13 -10.57
C ILE A 56 -6.16 10.18 -9.26
N ILE A 57 -4.84 10.39 -9.38
CA ILE A 57 -3.93 10.37 -8.22
C ILE A 57 -3.79 11.73 -7.52
N ASN A 58 -4.38 12.78 -8.13
CA ASN A 58 -4.32 14.17 -7.64
C ASN A 58 -2.87 14.70 -7.46
N LEU A 59 -1.97 14.32 -8.37
CA LEU A 59 -0.58 14.79 -8.42
C LEU A 59 -0.31 15.44 -9.78
N THR A 60 0.53 16.45 -9.80
CA THR A 60 0.88 17.17 -11.04
C THR A 60 2.32 16.89 -11.48
N ASN A 61 2.59 17.00 -12.79
CA ASN A 61 3.95 16.87 -13.32
C ASN A 61 4.92 17.89 -12.72
N SER A 62 4.46 19.12 -12.45
CA SER A 62 5.28 20.15 -11.81
C SER A 62 5.69 19.76 -10.39
N PHE A 63 4.74 19.24 -9.59
CA PHE A 63 5.04 18.74 -8.25
C PHE A 63 6.01 17.55 -8.28
N LEU A 64 5.76 16.57 -9.13
CA LEU A 64 6.59 15.37 -9.21
C LEU A 64 8.02 15.65 -9.67
N LYS A 65 8.24 16.67 -10.51
CA LYS A 65 9.58 17.09 -10.94
C LYS A 65 10.47 17.54 -9.77
N GLU A 66 9.90 18.14 -8.74
CA GLU A 66 10.62 18.61 -7.55
C GLU A 66 10.88 17.49 -6.53
N CYS A 67 10.24 16.34 -6.70
CA CYS A 67 10.43 15.19 -5.80
C CYS A 67 11.75 14.47 -6.07
N PRO A 68 12.33 13.79 -5.07
CA PRO A 68 13.51 12.96 -5.29
C PRO A 68 13.19 11.77 -6.19
N ILE A 69 14.16 11.31 -6.98
CA ILE A 69 14.06 10.03 -7.68
C ILE A 69 14.12 8.88 -6.67
N ILE A 70 13.51 7.74 -7.00
CA ILE A 70 13.34 6.61 -6.07
C ILE A 70 14.68 6.08 -5.55
N SER A 71 15.75 6.08 -6.36
CA SER A 71 17.08 5.63 -5.97
C SER A 71 17.69 6.40 -4.80
N LYS A 72 17.21 7.62 -4.50
CA LYS A 72 17.68 8.45 -3.39
C LYS A 72 17.05 8.12 -2.05
N LYS A 73 15.89 7.44 -2.06
CA LYS A 73 15.07 7.20 -0.86
C LYS A 73 14.71 5.73 -0.61
N ILE A 74 14.97 4.86 -1.57
CA ILE A 74 14.57 3.45 -1.47
C ILE A 74 15.26 2.72 -0.32
N ASP A 75 16.48 3.09 0.05
CA ASP A 75 17.18 2.49 1.18
C ASP A 75 16.48 2.78 2.50
N SER A 76 15.97 4.00 2.67
CA SER A 76 15.17 4.36 3.86
C SER A 76 13.88 3.56 3.93
N PHE A 77 13.25 3.27 2.79
CA PHE A 77 12.07 2.41 2.73
C PHE A 77 12.42 0.96 3.08
N LEU A 78 13.48 0.41 2.50
CA LEU A 78 13.92 -0.97 2.78
C LEU A 78 14.29 -1.16 4.26
N GLU A 79 14.99 -0.22 4.87
CA GLU A 79 15.29 -0.27 6.30
C GLU A 79 14.02 -0.14 7.15
N PHE A 80 13.05 0.69 6.72
CA PHE A 80 11.77 0.85 7.40
C PHE A 80 10.98 -0.46 7.47
N ILE A 81 10.94 -1.25 6.40
CA ILE A 81 10.17 -2.51 6.31
C ILE A 81 10.94 -3.74 6.80
N LYS A 82 12.23 -3.60 7.11
CA LYS A 82 13.11 -4.71 7.46
C LYS A 82 12.59 -5.52 8.65
N GLY A 83 12.51 -6.86 8.44
CA GLY A 83 12.07 -7.81 9.47
C GLY A 83 10.58 -7.72 9.83
N CYS A 84 9.77 -7.01 9.04
CA CYS A 84 8.34 -6.89 9.24
C CYS A 84 7.57 -7.77 8.24
N ASP A 85 6.38 -8.22 8.62
CA ASP A 85 5.41 -8.77 7.67
C ASP A 85 4.72 -7.61 6.95
N LEU A 86 4.58 -7.71 5.63
CA LEU A 86 3.99 -6.67 4.79
C LEU A 86 2.52 -6.98 4.56
N ILE A 87 1.66 -5.99 4.73
CA ILE A 87 0.22 -6.10 4.48
C ILE A 87 -0.14 -5.05 3.43
N MET A 88 -0.80 -5.48 2.36
CA MET A 88 -1.15 -4.61 1.26
C MET A 88 -2.43 -5.10 0.57
N ARG A 89 -3.08 -4.22 -0.14
CA ARG A 89 -4.20 -4.57 -1.01
C ARG A 89 -3.70 -4.75 -2.43
N ASN A 90 -4.16 -5.84 -3.09
CA ASN A 90 -3.65 -6.22 -4.42
C ASN A 90 -2.13 -6.48 -4.41
N LYS A 91 -1.71 -7.37 -3.53
CA LYS A 91 -0.31 -7.78 -3.37
C LYS A 91 0.41 -8.07 -4.69
N PRO A 92 -0.16 -8.82 -5.65
CA PRO A 92 0.55 -9.11 -6.90
C PRO A 92 0.92 -7.86 -7.69
N PHE A 93 0.07 -6.84 -7.66
CA PHE A 93 0.32 -5.58 -8.34
C PHE A 93 1.41 -4.76 -7.63
N ILE A 94 1.28 -4.53 -6.33
CA ILE A 94 2.24 -3.76 -5.54
C ILE A 94 3.62 -4.39 -5.58
N MET A 95 3.71 -5.71 -5.40
CA MET A 95 4.99 -6.42 -5.41
C MET A 95 5.69 -6.33 -6.77
N LYS A 96 4.97 -6.47 -7.89
CA LYS A 96 5.55 -6.31 -9.23
C LYS A 96 6.16 -4.92 -9.45
N PHE A 97 5.51 -3.86 -8.98
CA PHE A 97 6.06 -2.51 -9.07
C PHE A 97 7.27 -2.32 -8.17
N LEU A 98 7.22 -2.79 -6.93
CA LEU A 98 8.36 -2.72 -6.01
C LEU A 98 9.56 -3.50 -6.56
N ASP A 99 9.35 -4.72 -7.03
CA ASP A 99 10.41 -5.54 -7.62
C ASP A 99 11.05 -4.86 -8.84
N LYS A 100 10.24 -4.28 -9.72
CA LYS A 100 10.74 -3.51 -10.86
C LYS A 100 11.60 -2.34 -10.42
N GLU A 101 11.11 -1.49 -9.53
CA GLU A 101 11.85 -0.31 -9.07
C GLU A 101 13.14 -0.71 -8.35
N LEU A 102 13.11 -1.76 -7.54
CA LEU A 102 14.30 -2.28 -6.87
C LEU A 102 15.33 -2.84 -7.86
N ASN A 103 14.88 -3.59 -8.88
CA ASN A 103 15.76 -4.10 -9.92
C ASN A 103 16.45 -2.98 -10.71
N LEU A 104 15.75 -1.87 -10.99
CA LEU A 104 16.34 -0.71 -11.67
C LEU A 104 17.50 -0.08 -10.88
N VAL A 105 17.47 -0.18 -9.56
CA VAL A 105 18.52 0.32 -8.66
C VAL A 105 19.45 -0.79 -8.14
N LYS A 106 19.39 -1.99 -8.72
CA LYS A 106 20.19 -3.18 -8.36
C LYS A 106 20.05 -3.57 -6.90
N LYS A 107 18.82 -3.51 -6.38
CA LYS A 107 18.42 -3.93 -5.03
C LYS A 107 17.35 -5.01 -5.12
N ILE A 108 17.18 -5.74 -4.04
CA ILE A 108 16.14 -6.77 -3.90
C ILE A 108 15.31 -6.50 -2.65
N LEU A 109 14.05 -6.88 -2.69
CA LEU A 109 13.24 -6.94 -1.49
C LEU A 109 13.79 -8.06 -0.59
N THR A 110 13.98 -7.75 0.68
CA THR A 110 14.33 -8.77 1.68
C THR A 110 13.14 -9.73 1.86
N SER A 111 13.40 -10.94 2.37
CA SER A 111 12.43 -12.03 2.53
C SER A 111 11.31 -11.71 3.54
N ASN A 112 10.55 -10.66 3.28
CA ASN A 112 9.37 -10.32 4.05
C ASN A 112 8.20 -11.21 3.64
N LYS A 113 7.45 -11.72 4.61
CA LYS A 113 6.14 -12.32 4.32
C LYS A 113 5.19 -11.22 3.87
N ALA A 114 4.48 -11.43 2.76
CA ALA A 114 3.52 -10.48 2.22
C ALA A 114 2.11 -11.07 2.23
N ILE A 115 1.15 -10.33 2.79
CA ILE A 115 -0.25 -10.71 2.96
C ILE A 115 -1.11 -9.76 2.11
N ASP A 116 -2.05 -10.32 1.36
CA ASP A 116 -3.04 -9.55 0.61
C ASP A 116 -4.33 -9.41 1.42
N THR A 117 -4.76 -8.17 1.66
CA THR A 117 -6.03 -7.93 2.35
C THR A 117 -7.24 -8.35 1.52
N GLN A 118 -7.11 -8.46 0.19
CA GLN A 118 -8.16 -9.00 -0.66
C GLN A 118 -8.37 -10.51 -0.43
N ASP A 119 -7.29 -11.26 -0.15
CA ASP A 119 -7.41 -12.69 0.16
C ASP A 119 -8.12 -12.88 1.51
N LEU A 120 -7.79 -12.05 2.52
CA LEU A 120 -8.52 -12.05 3.80
C LEU A 120 -10.01 -11.70 3.59
N ALA A 121 -10.30 -10.68 2.78
CA ALA A 121 -11.67 -10.28 2.48
C ALA A 121 -12.45 -11.36 1.73
N ARG A 122 -11.84 -12.10 0.80
CA ARG A 122 -12.49 -13.21 0.09
C ARG A 122 -12.89 -14.36 1.00
N VAL A 123 -12.11 -14.63 2.02
CA VAL A 123 -12.48 -15.64 3.04
C VAL A 123 -13.75 -15.20 3.77
N ARG A 124 -13.86 -13.91 4.10
CA ARG A 124 -15.00 -13.37 4.85
C ARG A 124 -16.24 -13.11 3.97
N PHE A 125 -16.02 -12.69 2.72
CA PHE A 125 -17.07 -12.32 1.75
C PHE A 125 -16.86 -13.06 0.42
N PRO A 126 -17.05 -14.38 0.37
CA PRO A 126 -16.61 -15.22 -0.76
C PRO A 126 -17.37 -14.93 -2.06
N ASN A 127 -18.61 -14.41 -1.97
CA ASN A 127 -19.48 -14.18 -3.13
C ASN A 127 -19.54 -12.70 -3.55
N GLU A 128 -18.69 -11.84 -2.97
CA GLU A 128 -18.77 -10.40 -3.17
C GLU A 128 -17.58 -9.87 -3.98
N ILE A 129 -17.82 -8.79 -4.73
CA ILE A 129 -16.75 -8.00 -5.31
C ILE A 129 -16.10 -7.21 -4.17
N ASN A 130 -15.01 -7.73 -3.63
CA ASN A 130 -14.30 -7.15 -2.48
C ASN A 130 -13.57 -5.85 -2.86
N SER A 131 -14.30 -4.88 -3.45
CA SER A 131 -13.79 -3.53 -3.63
C SER A 131 -13.59 -2.83 -2.29
N LEU A 132 -12.69 -1.84 -2.25
CA LEU A 132 -12.47 -1.08 -1.02
C LEU A 132 -13.77 -0.40 -0.54
N ASP A 133 -14.53 0.18 -1.48
CA ASP A 133 -15.83 0.82 -1.19
C ASP A 133 -16.89 -0.16 -0.64
N PHE A 134 -16.89 -1.41 -1.14
CA PHE A 134 -17.75 -2.46 -0.60
C PHE A 134 -17.35 -2.80 0.84
N LEU A 135 -16.06 -3.08 1.07
CA LEU A 135 -15.56 -3.49 2.37
C LEU A 135 -15.80 -2.42 3.44
N PHE A 136 -15.61 -1.13 3.10
CA PHE A 136 -15.90 -0.04 4.03
C PHE A 136 -17.38 0.04 4.39
N ARG A 137 -18.27 -0.18 3.44
CA ARG A 137 -19.72 -0.20 3.70
C ARG A 137 -20.13 -1.43 4.53
N ALA A 138 -19.67 -2.61 4.13
CA ALA A 138 -20.00 -3.86 4.80
C ALA A 138 -19.51 -3.91 6.26
N LEU A 139 -18.39 -3.24 6.54
CA LEU A 139 -17.77 -3.19 7.87
C LEU A 139 -18.12 -1.91 8.66
N ASN A 140 -19.06 -1.08 8.17
CA ASN A 140 -19.46 0.19 8.78
C ASN A 140 -18.29 1.14 9.06
N LEU A 141 -17.30 1.15 8.19
CA LEU A 141 -16.18 2.09 8.23
C LEU A 141 -16.57 3.39 7.50
N GLU A 142 -16.19 4.55 8.04
CA GLU A 142 -16.66 5.85 7.55
C GLU A 142 -16.29 6.13 6.08
N LYS A 143 -17.21 6.84 5.38
CA LYS A 143 -17.19 7.08 3.93
C LYS A 143 -16.24 8.19 3.45
N ASN A 144 -15.65 8.99 4.32
CA ASN A 144 -14.85 10.17 3.93
C ASN A 144 -13.39 9.79 3.61
N ILE A 145 -13.22 8.84 2.69
CA ILE A 145 -11.90 8.36 2.31
C ILE A 145 -11.50 9.06 1.03
N THR A 146 -10.56 9.98 1.13
CA THR A 146 -9.80 10.41 -0.04
C THR A 146 -8.95 9.22 -0.51
N LYS A 147 -9.02 8.92 -1.80
CA LYS A 147 -8.30 7.80 -2.42
C LYS A 147 -6.80 8.15 -2.56
N THR A 148 -6.09 8.27 -1.44
CA THR A 148 -4.64 8.51 -1.41
C THR A 148 -3.96 7.35 -0.70
N CYS A 149 -2.71 7.05 -1.07
CA CYS A 149 -1.88 6.04 -0.39
C CYS A 149 -1.86 6.24 1.12
N LEU A 150 -1.74 7.48 1.56
CA LEU A 150 -1.68 7.82 2.98
C LEU A 150 -2.96 7.41 3.73
N HIS A 151 -4.14 7.71 3.16
CA HIS A 151 -5.40 7.29 3.77
C HIS A 151 -5.57 5.77 3.75
N GLU A 152 -5.18 5.12 2.66
CA GLU A 152 -5.28 3.67 2.56
C GLU A 152 -4.47 2.98 3.66
N VAL A 153 -3.19 3.34 3.88
CA VAL A 153 -2.37 2.71 4.92
C VAL A 153 -2.85 2.98 6.34
N ILE A 154 -3.54 4.10 6.58
CA ILE A 154 -4.15 4.40 7.89
C ILE A 154 -5.39 3.53 8.13
N LEU A 155 -6.14 3.19 7.10
CA LEU A 155 -7.39 2.44 7.18
C LEU A 155 -7.21 0.93 7.07
N LEU A 156 -6.18 0.45 6.36
CA LEU A 156 -5.91 -0.98 6.21
C LEU A 156 -5.82 -1.74 7.55
N PRO A 157 -5.20 -1.22 8.63
CA PRO A 157 -5.22 -1.87 9.94
C PRO A 157 -6.63 -2.09 10.49
N LEU A 158 -7.50 -1.08 10.38
CA LEU A 158 -8.89 -1.17 10.83
C LEU A 158 -9.68 -2.18 10.00
N LEU A 159 -9.42 -2.22 8.69
CA LEU A 159 -10.01 -3.18 7.79
C LEU A 159 -9.63 -4.61 8.18
N VAL A 160 -8.35 -4.87 8.42
CA VAL A 160 -7.83 -6.19 8.81
C VAL A 160 -8.40 -6.62 10.16
N GLU A 161 -8.41 -5.73 11.15
CA GLU A 161 -9.00 -5.97 12.48
C GLU A 161 -10.47 -6.37 12.37
N LYS A 162 -11.28 -5.58 11.64
CA LYS A 162 -12.70 -5.86 11.43
C LYS A 162 -12.97 -7.17 10.68
N ILE A 163 -12.15 -7.53 9.72
CA ILE A 163 -12.27 -8.82 9.03
C ILE A 163 -12.00 -9.97 10.02
N GLN A 164 -11.01 -9.84 10.90
CA GLN A 164 -10.63 -10.86 11.88
C GLN A 164 -11.62 -10.96 13.06
N ASP A 165 -12.14 -9.86 13.57
CA ASP A 165 -13.11 -9.84 14.69
C ASP A 165 -14.41 -10.59 14.36
N HIS A 166 -14.83 -10.57 13.10
CA HIS A 166 -16.01 -11.31 12.66
C HIS A 166 -15.81 -12.84 12.64
N GLU A 167 -14.57 -13.34 12.58
CA GLU A 167 -14.30 -14.78 12.71
C GLU A 167 -14.59 -15.31 14.12
N THR A 168 -14.53 -14.48 15.14
CA THR A 168 -14.74 -14.87 16.55
C THR A 168 -16.20 -14.90 16.99
N HIS A 169 -17.12 -14.28 16.26
CA HIS A 169 -18.55 -14.21 16.63
C HIS A 169 -19.44 -15.25 15.96
N GLU A 170 -18.95 -16.00 14.96
CA GLU A 170 -19.74 -17.08 14.32
C GLU A 170 -19.48 -18.48 14.90
N ILE A 171 -18.67 -18.61 15.96
CA ILE A 171 -18.32 -19.90 16.60
C ILE A 171 -19.00 -20.08 17.98
N ASN A 172 -19.97 -19.25 18.35
CA ASN A 172 -20.75 -19.41 19.59
C ASN A 172 -22.24 -19.62 19.33
#